data_61e960b37191ae091b139f4c598f8fc7
#
_entry.id   61e960b37191ae091b139f4c598f8fc7
#
_cell.length_a   1.000
_cell.length_b   1.000
_cell.length_c   1.000
_cell.angle_alpha   90.00
_cell.angle_beta   90.00
_cell.angle_gamma   90.00
#
_symmetry.space_group_name_H-M   'P 1'
#
loop_
_entity.id
_entity.type
_entity.pdbx_description
1 polymer ?
#
loop_
_entity_poly.entity_id
_entity_poly.type
_entity_poly.pdbx_seq_one_letter_code
_entity_poly.pdbx_strand_id
1 'polypeptide(L)'
;KKYIIWATKFGSIDNTFIDSTTGEKVVIPDGVAHFLEHKMFEQKNGVDSLYVLMALGLDANAYTTNDHTAYLFECTDHFDEGLDELMDYVQNPYFTDQNVEKEKGIIGQEIGMYDDDPGWQLYINAMDCLYEKNPIKVDTAGTVETISGINPEMLYKCYNTFYHPSNMVLTVVGDFEPEAILAEIKKRLKDNEARGEITRIY
;
A
#
# COMPACT_ATOMS: atom_id res chain seq x y z
N LYS A 1 16.21 15.88 11.94
CA LYS A 1 15.49 14.76 11.33
C LYS A 1 14.15 15.26 10.82
N LYS A 2 13.75 14.72 9.67
CA LYS A 2 12.46 14.94 9.03
C LYS A 2 11.84 13.58 8.75
N TYR A 3 10.53 13.49 8.87
CA TYR A 3 9.77 12.26 8.65
C TYR A 3 8.54 12.56 7.83
N ILE A 4 8.23 11.69 6.89
CA ILE A 4 7.01 11.76 6.10
C ILE A 4 6.39 10.37 5.99
N ILE A 5 5.07 10.31 6.07
CA ILE A 5 4.28 9.11 5.84
C ILE A 5 3.04 9.46 5.03
N TRP A 6 2.77 8.69 3.99
CA TRP A 6 1.57 8.78 3.17
C TRP A 6 0.81 7.46 3.23
N ALA A 7 -0.33 7.48 3.92
CA ALA A 7 -1.13 6.30 4.17
C ALA A 7 -2.45 6.36 3.39
N THR A 8 -2.83 5.23 2.81
CA THR A 8 -4.18 5.00 2.27
C THR A 8 -4.99 4.14 3.22
N LYS A 9 -6.28 4.43 3.40
CA LYS A 9 -7.20 3.58 4.14
C LYS A 9 -7.61 2.39 3.28
N PHE A 10 -6.67 1.46 3.09
CA PHE A 10 -6.80 0.19 2.40
C PHE A 10 -5.88 -0.83 3.05
N GLY A 11 -6.43 -1.84 3.67
CA GLY A 11 -5.71 -2.90 4.38
C GLY A 11 -6.27 -4.28 4.09
N SER A 12 -5.80 -5.29 4.81
CA SER A 12 -6.17 -6.69 4.56
C SER A 12 -7.65 -7.00 4.80
N ILE A 13 -8.35 -6.19 5.60
CA ILE A 13 -9.79 -6.38 5.83
C ILE A 13 -10.68 -5.80 4.74
N ASP A 14 -10.16 -4.99 3.83
CA ASP A 14 -10.91 -4.35 2.75
C ASP A 14 -11.07 -5.26 1.53
N ASN A 15 -11.32 -6.56 1.74
CA ASN A 15 -11.46 -7.56 0.69
C ASN A 15 -12.82 -7.58 -0.01
N THR A 16 -13.79 -6.83 0.50
CA THR A 16 -15.12 -6.70 -0.12
C THR A 16 -15.60 -5.26 -0.07
N PHE A 17 -15.91 -4.69 -1.23
CA PHE A 17 -16.35 -3.30 -1.35
C PHE A 17 -17.29 -3.11 -2.54
N ILE A 18 -17.92 -1.93 -2.61
CA ILE A 18 -18.71 -1.50 -3.77
C ILE A 18 -17.81 -0.62 -4.65
N ASP A 19 -17.66 -1.00 -5.90
CA ASP A 19 -17.00 -0.17 -6.91
C ASP A 19 -17.83 1.11 -7.11
N SER A 20 -17.25 2.25 -6.80
CA SER A 20 -17.93 3.54 -6.87
C SER A 20 -18.28 3.97 -8.30
N THR A 21 -17.66 3.36 -9.30
CA THR A 21 -17.89 3.67 -10.73
C THR A 21 -19.02 2.83 -11.30
N THR A 22 -19.05 1.53 -10.98
CA THR A 22 -20.04 0.60 -11.54
C THR A 22 -21.20 0.30 -10.61
N GLY A 23 -21.06 0.56 -9.30
CA GLY A 23 -22.03 0.18 -8.28
C GLY A 23 -22.04 -1.32 -7.97
N GLU A 24 -21.14 -2.10 -8.54
CA GLU A 24 -21.06 -3.54 -8.36
C GLU A 24 -20.30 -3.92 -7.09
N LYS A 25 -20.71 -5.01 -6.48
CA LYS A 25 -19.96 -5.62 -5.38
C LYS A 25 -18.71 -6.29 -5.94
N VAL A 26 -17.56 -5.89 -5.41
CA VAL A 26 -16.23 -6.46 -5.72
C VAL A 26 -15.77 -7.29 -4.54
N VAL A 27 -15.26 -8.48 -4.80
CA VAL A 27 -14.58 -9.34 -3.84
C VAL A 27 -13.19 -9.61 -4.39
N ILE A 28 -12.17 -9.33 -3.59
CA ILE A 28 -10.77 -9.56 -3.94
C ILE A 28 -10.17 -10.65 -3.04
N PRO A 29 -9.16 -11.39 -3.51
CA PRO A 29 -8.44 -12.37 -2.69
C PRO A 29 -7.77 -11.71 -1.48
N ASP A 30 -7.55 -12.50 -0.43
CA ASP A 30 -6.72 -12.09 0.68
C ASP A 30 -5.28 -11.87 0.22
N GLY A 31 -4.61 -10.87 0.81
CA GLY A 31 -3.25 -10.48 0.46
C GLY A 31 -3.13 -9.38 -0.60
N VAL A 32 -4.23 -8.94 -1.26
CA VAL A 32 -4.15 -7.93 -2.34
C VAL A 32 -3.60 -6.59 -1.85
N ALA A 33 -3.93 -6.14 -0.64
CA ALA A 33 -3.43 -4.87 -0.11
C ALA A 33 -1.91 -4.89 0.07
N HIS A 34 -1.37 -5.95 0.65
CA HIS A 34 0.06 -6.17 0.81
C HIS A 34 0.77 -6.37 -0.55
N PHE A 35 0.17 -7.14 -1.44
CA PHE A 35 0.69 -7.31 -2.79
C PHE A 35 0.79 -5.97 -3.54
N LEU A 36 -0.22 -5.12 -3.40
CA LEU A 36 -0.23 -3.80 -4.00
C LEU A 36 0.89 -2.92 -3.42
N GLU A 37 1.12 -2.97 -2.11
CA GLU A 37 2.22 -2.27 -1.45
C GLU A 37 3.56 -2.57 -2.13
N HIS A 38 3.92 -3.85 -2.29
CA HIS A 38 5.14 -4.28 -2.97
C HIS A 38 5.22 -3.74 -4.40
N LYS A 39 4.11 -3.81 -5.14
CA LYS A 39 4.09 -3.43 -6.57
C LYS A 39 4.18 -1.93 -6.80
N MET A 40 3.90 -1.09 -5.81
CA MET A 40 4.00 0.35 -5.97
C MET A 40 5.43 0.85 -6.19
N PHE A 41 6.44 0.12 -5.72
CA PHE A 41 7.84 0.55 -5.85
C PHE A 41 8.42 0.36 -7.24
N GLU A 42 7.95 -0.64 -8.00
CA GLU A 42 8.47 -0.94 -9.34
C GLU A 42 7.89 0.02 -10.39
N GLN A 43 8.75 0.81 -11.00
CA GLN A 43 8.37 1.84 -11.95
C GLN A 43 8.52 1.39 -13.41
N LYS A 44 7.82 2.09 -14.32
CA LYS A 44 7.81 1.80 -15.77
C LYS A 44 9.20 1.80 -16.42
N ASN A 45 10.14 2.56 -15.87
CA ASN A 45 11.53 2.63 -16.33
C ASN A 45 12.38 1.45 -15.83
N GLY A 46 11.81 0.51 -15.08
CA GLY A 46 12.50 -0.63 -14.48
C GLY A 46 13.28 -0.29 -13.21
N VAL A 47 13.13 0.92 -12.70
CA VAL A 47 13.75 1.35 -11.44
C VAL A 47 12.79 1.05 -10.29
N ASP A 48 13.34 0.66 -9.16
CA ASP A 48 12.61 0.49 -7.91
C ASP A 48 12.80 1.74 -7.04
N SER A 49 11.70 2.41 -6.72
CA SER A 49 11.71 3.67 -5.97
C SER A 49 12.28 3.53 -4.56
N LEU A 50 12.19 2.35 -3.94
CA LEU A 50 12.82 2.10 -2.64
C LEU A 50 14.35 2.24 -2.75
N TYR A 51 14.96 1.68 -3.80
CA TYR A 51 16.40 1.83 -4.04
C TYR A 51 16.80 3.28 -4.37
N VAL A 52 15.95 4.04 -5.06
CA VAL A 52 16.19 5.47 -5.30
C VAL A 52 16.27 6.24 -3.99
N LEU A 53 15.28 6.04 -3.11
CA LEU A 53 15.25 6.67 -1.79
C LEU A 53 16.46 6.28 -0.94
N MET A 54 16.81 4.99 -0.90
CA MET A 54 18.00 4.50 -0.19
C MET A 54 19.30 5.07 -0.75
N ALA A 55 19.41 5.25 -2.06
CA ALA A 55 20.59 5.85 -2.70
C ALA A 55 20.79 7.33 -2.36
N LEU A 56 19.68 8.04 -2.03
CA LEU A 56 19.71 9.39 -1.49
C LEU A 56 20.08 9.43 0.01
N GLY A 57 20.26 8.28 0.64
CA GLY A 57 20.54 8.17 2.08
C GLY A 57 19.31 8.32 2.99
N LEU A 58 18.12 8.11 2.43
CA LEU A 58 16.88 8.12 3.19
C LEU A 58 16.61 6.72 3.76
N ASP A 59 16.06 6.67 4.98
CA ASP A 59 15.53 5.45 5.57
C ASP A 59 14.07 5.32 5.15
N ALA A 60 13.84 4.58 4.07
CA ALA A 60 12.55 4.43 3.43
C ALA A 60 11.97 3.05 3.68
N ASN A 61 10.64 2.99 3.85
CA ASN A 61 9.92 1.75 4.07
C ASN A 61 8.45 1.87 3.63
N ALA A 62 7.76 0.73 3.60
CA ALA A 62 6.31 0.67 3.55
C ALA A 62 5.81 -0.45 4.46
N TYR A 63 4.53 -0.43 4.77
CA TYR A 63 3.88 -1.52 5.50
C TYR A 63 2.38 -1.54 5.24
N THR A 64 1.81 -2.72 5.30
CA THR A 64 0.37 -2.96 5.25
C THR A 64 -0.12 -3.55 6.57
N THR A 65 -1.22 -3.01 7.07
CA THR A 65 -1.93 -3.51 8.25
C THR A 65 -3.32 -4.01 7.87
N ASN A 66 -4.13 -4.31 8.88
CA ASN A 66 -5.50 -4.73 8.62
C ASN A 66 -6.36 -3.63 7.99
N ASP A 67 -6.10 -2.35 8.27
CA ASP A 67 -6.96 -1.23 7.87
C ASP A 67 -6.29 -0.15 7.02
N HIS A 68 -4.97 -0.19 6.86
CA HIS A 68 -4.26 0.78 6.02
C HIS A 68 -2.94 0.24 5.46
N THR A 69 -2.50 0.86 4.37
CA THR A 69 -1.16 0.72 3.80
C THR A 69 -0.46 2.07 3.81
N ALA A 70 0.81 2.10 4.18
CA ALA A 70 1.58 3.33 4.33
C ALA A 70 2.95 3.24 3.67
N TYR A 71 3.37 4.35 3.08
CA TYR A 71 4.68 4.57 2.45
C TYR A 71 5.35 5.71 3.18
N LEU A 72 6.63 5.55 3.55
CA LEU A 72 7.29 6.51 4.42
C LEU A 72 8.78 6.59 4.15
N PHE A 73 9.36 7.70 4.57
CA PHE A 73 10.81 7.81 4.78
C PHE A 73 11.14 8.76 5.92
N GLU A 74 12.32 8.55 6.51
CA GLU A 74 12.94 9.55 7.38
C GLU A 74 14.29 9.99 6.78
N CYS A 75 14.68 11.23 7.06
CA CYS A 75 15.92 11.77 6.56
C CYS A 75 16.48 12.89 7.44
N THR A 76 17.75 13.23 7.21
CA THR A 76 18.38 14.45 7.71
C THR A 76 18.63 15.44 6.57
N ASP A 77 18.80 14.92 5.37
CA ASP A 77 19.06 15.67 4.13
C ASP A 77 18.20 15.14 2.99
N HIS A 78 18.21 15.77 1.82
CA HIS A 78 17.51 15.33 0.60
C HIS A 78 16.00 15.13 0.74
N PHE A 79 15.36 15.93 1.62
CA PHE A 79 13.92 15.80 1.86
C PHE A 79 13.09 16.09 0.61
N ASP A 80 13.47 17.10 -0.17
CA ASP A 80 12.71 17.51 -1.36
C ASP A 80 12.79 16.45 -2.46
N GLU A 81 13.97 15.87 -2.67
CA GLU A 81 14.17 14.77 -3.61
C GLU A 81 13.41 13.51 -3.17
N GLY A 82 13.41 13.20 -1.87
CA GLY A 82 12.63 12.11 -1.31
C GLY A 82 11.12 12.34 -1.42
N LEU A 83 10.67 13.59 -1.23
CA LEU A 83 9.27 13.98 -1.42
C LEU A 83 8.85 13.85 -2.88
N ASP A 84 9.71 14.25 -3.83
CA ASP A 84 9.47 14.08 -5.25
C ASP A 84 9.26 12.60 -5.60
N GLU A 85 10.19 11.74 -5.16
CA GLU A 85 10.13 10.30 -5.41
C GLU A 85 8.90 9.65 -4.77
N LEU A 86 8.64 9.92 -3.46
CA LEU A 86 7.48 9.37 -2.75
C LEU A 86 6.17 9.73 -3.45
N MET A 87 6.02 11.00 -3.80
CA MET A 87 4.79 11.47 -4.44
C MET A 87 4.68 11.01 -5.89
N ASP A 88 5.79 10.74 -6.57
CA ASP A 88 5.76 10.20 -7.92
C ASP A 88 5.30 8.75 -7.93
N TYR A 89 5.99 7.85 -7.21
CA TYR A 89 5.66 6.42 -7.31
C TYR A 89 4.29 6.08 -6.71
N VAL A 90 3.86 6.72 -5.62
CA VAL A 90 2.53 6.47 -5.03
C VAL A 90 1.39 6.90 -5.97
N GLN A 91 1.64 7.85 -6.87
CA GLN A 91 0.64 8.35 -7.82
C GLN A 91 0.75 7.76 -9.23
N ASN A 92 1.76 6.93 -9.51
CA ASN A 92 2.03 6.37 -10.84
C ASN A 92 2.18 4.84 -10.81
N PRO A 93 1.12 4.08 -10.53
CA PRO A 93 1.19 2.64 -10.49
C PRO A 93 1.59 2.05 -11.85
N TYR A 94 2.41 1.00 -11.82
CA TYR A 94 2.82 0.28 -13.02
C TYR A 94 2.74 -1.22 -12.80
N PHE A 95 1.63 -1.82 -13.25
CA PHE A 95 1.37 -3.26 -13.11
C PHE A 95 1.28 -3.91 -14.48
N THR A 96 2.03 -4.99 -14.66
CA THR A 96 2.03 -5.83 -15.88
C THR A 96 1.96 -7.30 -15.47
N ASP A 97 1.52 -8.16 -16.37
CA ASP A 97 1.50 -9.60 -16.09
C ASP A 97 2.87 -10.11 -15.65
N GLN A 98 3.94 -9.63 -16.29
CA GLN A 98 5.30 -10.05 -15.98
C GLN A 98 5.74 -9.66 -14.57
N ASN A 99 5.50 -8.40 -14.15
CA ASN A 99 5.96 -7.95 -12.85
C ASN A 99 5.06 -8.46 -11.71
N VAL A 100 3.78 -8.69 -11.97
CA VAL A 100 2.86 -9.33 -11.02
C VAL A 100 3.25 -10.80 -10.82
N GLU A 101 3.53 -11.54 -11.88
CA GLU A 101 3.92 -12.95 -11.76
C GLU A 101 5.25 -13.13 -11.03
N LYS A 102 6.22 -12.25 -11.26
CA LYS A 102 7.49 -12.23 -10.51
C LYS A 102 7.25 -12.03 -9.02
N GLU A 103 6.35 -11.10 -8.65
CA GLU A 103 6.09 -10.74 -7.26
C GLU A 103 5.43 -11.87 -6.47
N LYS A 104 4.59 -12.69 -7.11
CA LYS A 104 3.99 -13.88 -6.47
C LYS A 104 5.05 -14.80 -5.86
N GLY A 105 6.20 -14.96 -6.56
CA GLY A 105 7.31 -15.75 -6.05
C GLY A 105 7.99 -15.11 -4.82
N ILE A 106 8.13 -13.79 -4.82
CA ILE A 106 8.77 -13.05 -3.72
C ILE A 106 7.89 -13.10 -2.47
N ILE A 107 6.62 -12.72 -2.60
CA ILE A 107 5.65 -12.74 -1.48
C ILE A 107 5.41 -14.19 -1.00
N GLY A 108 5.42 -15.16 -1.91
CA GLY A 108 5.33 -16.58 -1.52
C GLY A 108 6.46 -17.05 -0.60
N GLN A 109 7.68 -16.52 -0.78
CA GLN A 109 8.80 -16.79 0.13
C GLN A 109 8.61 -16.07 1.47
N GLU A 110 8.11 -14.85 1.46
CA GLU A 110 7.82 -14.09 2.67
C GLU A 110 6.73 -14.77 3.51
N ILE A 111 5.64 -15.24 2.90
CA ILE A 111 4.60 -16.03 3.57
C ILE A 111 5.22 -17.24 4.27
N GLY A 112 6.12 -17.98 3.59
CA GLY A 112 6.82 -19.10 4.20
C GLY A 112 7.66 -18.73 5.43
N MET A 113 8.21 -17.50 5.48
CA MET A 113 8.94 -17.02 6.66
C MET A 113 7.99 -16.77 7.84
N TYR A 114 6.81 -16.21 7.59
CA TYR A 114 5.78 -16.00 8.63
C TYR A 114 5.16 -17.32 9.12
N ASP A 115 5.01 -18.30 8.24
CA ASP A 115 4.53 -19.64 8.62
C ASP A 115 5.46 -20.32 9.63
N ASP A 116 6.75 -20.03 9.56
CA ASP A 116 7.78 -20.57 10.47
C ASP A 116 7.94 -19.72 11.76
N ASP A 117 7.29 -18.57 11.91
CA ASP A 117 7.35 -17.73 13.11
C ASP A 117 6.27 -18.12 14.14
N PRO A 118 6.66 -18.71 15.30
CA PRO A 118 5.69 -19.12 16.31
C PRO A 118 4.88 -17.97 16.93
N GLY A 119 5.45 -16.75 17.00
CA GLY A 119 4.77 -15.57 17.51
C GLY A 119 3.67 -15.11 16.57
N TRP A 120 4.00 -15.07 15.27
CA TRP A 120 3.03 -14.75 14.22
C TRP A 120 1.92 -15.78 14.15
N GLN A 121 2.26 -17.06 14.18
CA GLN A 121 1.28 -18.16 14.18
C GLN A 121 0.34 -18.10 15.40
N LEU A 122 0.88 -17.76 16.58
CA LEU A 122 0.05 -17.55 17.76
C LEU A 122 -0.95 -16.41 17.57
N TYR A 123 -0.51 -15.29 16.98
CA TYR A 123 -1.37 -14.13 16.71
C TYR A 123 -2.49 -14.49 15.72
N ILE A 124 -2.16 -15.05 14.56
CA ILE A 124 -3.16 -15.42 13.54
C ILE A 124 -4.15 -16.45 14.07
N ASN A 125 -3.69 -17.50 14.75
CA ASN A 125 -4.59 -18.50 15.36
C ASN A 125 -5.49 -17.89 16.45
N ALA A 126 -4.98 -16.93 17.23
CA ALA A 126 -5.82 -16.23 18.21
C ALA A 126 -6.91 -15.39 17.50
N MET A 127 -6.58 -14.70 16.42
CA MET A 127 -7.57 -13.95 15.64
C MET A 127 -8.62 -14.87 15.01
N ASP A 128 -8.23 -16.04 14.48
CA ASP A 128 -9.17 -17.02 13.92
C ASP A 128 -10.12 -17.59 14.99
N CYS A 129 -9.65 -17.77 16.23
CA CYS A 129 -10.48 -18.18 17.35
C CYS A 129 -11.47 -17.07 17.82
N LEU A 130 -11.05 -15.79 17.72
CA LEU A 130 -11.86 -14.66 18.20
C LEU A 130 -12.91 -14.20 17.21
N TYR A 131 -12.65 -14.33 15.92
CA TYR A 131 -13.48 -13.76 14.85
C TYR A 131 -13.99 -14.84 13.89
N GLU A 132 -15.30 -15.05 13.86
CA GLU A 132 -15.91 -16.04 12.98
C GLU A 132 -15.95 -15.59 11.51
N LYS A 133 -16.31 -14.31 11.27
CA LYS A 133 -16.60 -13.78 9.93
C LYS A 133 -15.72 -12.58 9.53
N ASN A 134 -15.19 -11.84 10.50
CA ASN A 134 -14.41 -10.64 10.20
C ASN A 134 -13.07 -11.02 9.54
N PRO A 135 -12.71 -10.40 8.41
CA PRO A 135 -11.47 -10.69 7.69
C PRO A 135 -10.18 -10.38 8.47
N ILE A 136 -10.25 -9.72 9.63
CA ILE A 136 -9.10 -9.51 10.52
C ILE A 136 -8.40 -10.81 10.95
N LYS A 137 -9.09 -11.93 10.87
CA LYS A 137 -8.56 -13.27 11.15
C LYS A 137 -7.62 -13.82 10.07
N VAL A 138 -7.59 -13.17 8.90
CA VAL A 138 -6.77 -13.59 7.78
C VAL A 138 -5.43 -12.87 7.83
N ASP A 139 -4.36 -13.58 7.50
CA ASP A 139 -3.02 -13.00 7.39
C ASP A 139 -3.01 -11.85 6.39
N THR A 140 -2.33 -10.76 6.73
CA THR A 140 -2.22 -9.58 5.87
C THR A 140 -1.58 -9.89 4.53
N ALA A 141 -0.62 -10.82 4.50
CA ALA A 141 0.02 -11.27 3.26
C ALA A 141 -0.87 -12.26 2.45
N GLY A 142 -1.95 -12.76 3.04
CA GLY A 142 -2.74 -13.84 2.45
C GLY A 142 -2.03 -15.18 2.51
N THR A 143 -2.32 -16.04 1.55
CA THR A 143 -1.66 -17.33 1.35
C THR A 143 -1.13 -17.45 -0.08
N VAL A 144 -0.20 -18.36 -0.34
CA VAL A 144 0.30 -18.66 -1.69
C VAL A 144 -0.86 -18.97 -2.65
N GLU A 145 -1.90 -19.64 -2.17
CA GLU A 145 -3.10 -19.95 -2.95
C GLU A 145 -3.88 -18.67 -3.30
N THR A 146 -4.16 -17.81 -2.32
CA THR A 146 -4.96 -16.59 -2.55
C THR A 146 -4.22 -15.59 -3.45
N ILE A 147 -2.92 -15.39 -3.27
CA ILE A 147 -2.14 -14.47 -4.10
C ILE A 147 -1.94 -14.99 -5.53
N SER A 148 -2.07 -16.29 -5.77
CA SER A 148 -1.92 -16.87 -7.12
C SER A 148 -2.95 -16.32 -8.12
N GLY A 149 -4.14 -15.93 -7.65
CA GLY A 149 -5.22 -15.35 -8.44
C GLY A 149 -5.07 -13.84 -8.73
N ILE A 150 -4.10 -13.18 -8.13
CA ILE A 150 -3.90 -11.73 -8.32
C ILE A 150 -3.38 -11.44 -9.73
N ASN A 151 -3.91 -10.41 -10.38
CA ASN A 151 -3.55 -9.97 -11.69
C ASN A 151 -3.52 -8.43 -11.79
N PRO A 152 -2.93 -7.83 -12.86
CA PRO A 152 -2.84 -6.39 -13.02
C PRO A 152 -4.18 -5.65 -12.99
N GLU A 153 -5.21 -6.21 -13.60
CA GLU A 153 -6.55 -5.60 -13.65
C GLU A 153 -7.12 -5.41 -12.23
N MET A 154 -6.99 -6.42 -11.40
CA MET A 154 -7.41 -6.39 -10.00
C MET A 154 -6.62 -5.35 -9.20
N LEU A 155 -5.29 -5.29 -9.37
CA LEU A 155 -4.44 -4.31 -8.71
C LEU A 155 -4.81 -2.87 -9.12
N TYR A 156 -5.00 -2.60 -10.43
CA TYR A 156 -5.48 -1.31 -10.89
C TYR A 156 -6.86 -0.96 -10.35
N LYS A 157 -7.76 -1.92 -10.24
CA LYS A 157 -9.10 -1.72 -9.66
C LYS A 157 -9.01 -1.29 -8.19
N CYS A 158 -8.20 -1.97 -7.39
CA CYS A 158 -7.95 -1.61 -6.00
C CYS A 158 -7.26 -0.26 -5.89
N TYR A 159 -6.21 -0.02 -6.68
CA TYR A 159 -5.52 1.26 -6.71
C TYR A 159 -6.49 2.41 -7.03
N ASN A 160 -7.25 2.31 -8.10
CA ASN A 160 -8.20 3.35 -8.52
C ASN A 160 -9.31 3.59 -7.49
N THR A 161 -9.66 2.59 -6.69
CA THR A 161 -10.66 2.71 -5.63
C THR A 161 -10.09 3.36 -4.38
N PHE A 162 -8.94 2.89 -3.90
CA PHE A 162 -8.44 3.21 -2.55
C PHE A 162 -7.32 4.24 -2.52
N TYR A 163 -6.48 4.34 -3.56
CA TYR A 163 -5.36 5.28 -3.63
C TYR A 163 -5.81 6.63 -4.23
N HIS A 164 -6.70 7.25 -3.52
CA HIS A 164 -7.22 8.57 -3.89
C HIS A 164 -7.05 9.51 -2.69
N PRO A 165 -6.63 10.78 -2.88
CA PRO A 165 -6.39 11.70 -1.78
C PRO A 165 -7.54 11.86 -0.79
N SER A 166 -8.79 11.71 -1.22
CA SER A 166 -9.93 11.70 -0.27
C SER A 166 -9.97 10.49 0.67
N ASN A 167 -9.20 9.44 0.38
CA ASN A 167 -9.06 8.23 1.19
C ASN A 167 -7.64 8.09 1.78
N MET A 168 -6.81 9.13 1.65
CA MET A 168 -5.40 9.11 2.06
C MET A 168 -5.09 10.22 3.04
N VAL A 169 -4.07 10.01 3.86
CA VAL A 169 -3.53 11.01 4.79
C VAL A 169 -2.03 11.10 4.59
N LEU A 170 -1.53 12.32 4.39
CA LEU A 170 -0.11 12.60 4.35
C LEU A 170 0.27 13.38 5.60
N THR A 171 1.21 12.85 6.37
CA THR A 171 1.73 13.46 7.59
C THR A 171 3.21 13.77 7.42
N VAL A 172 3.61 14.99 7.74
CA VAL A 172 4.99 15.45 7.73
C VAL A 172 5.37 15.96 9.11
N VAL A 173 6.50 15.49 9.63
CA VAL A 173 7.03 15.88 10.93
C VAL A 173 8.48 16.32 10.77
N GLY A 174 8.82 17.50 11.27
CA GLY A 174 10.17 18.04 11.19
C GLY A 174 10.22 19.54 11.42
N ASP A 175 11.39 20.10 11.17
CA ASP A 175 11.60 21.54 11.19
C ASP A 175 11.24 22.11 9.82
N PHE A 176 9.99 22.56 9.69
CA PHE A 176 9.40 23.12 8.48
C PHE A 176 8.56 24.34 8.79
N GLU A 177 8.48 25.25 7.82
CA GLU A 177 7.38 26.22 7.76
C GLU A 177 6.15 25.51 7.14
N PRO A 178 5.04 25.32 7.90
CA PRO A 178 3.91 24.49 7.47
C PRO A 178 3.31 24.92 6.13
N GLU A 179 3.21 26.23 5.88
CA GLU A 179 2.66 26.78 4.65
C GLU A 179 3.55 26.48 3.43
N ALA A 180 4.88 26.47 3.62
CA ALA A 180 5.84 26.18 2.57
C ALA A 180 5.75 24.71 2.16
N ILE A 181 5.77 23.79 3.14
CA ILE A 181 5.68 22.35 2.84
C ILE A 181 4.33 21.98 2.23
N LEU A 182 3.24 22.61 2.70
CA LEU A 182 1.92 22.41 2.11
C LEU A 182 1.86 22.87 0.64
N ALA A 183 2.51 23.99 0.31
CA ALA A 183 2.60 24.48 -1.06
C ALA A 183 3.39 23.50 -1.95
N GLU A 184 4.50 22.94 -1.45
CA GLU A 184 5.31 21.95 -2.16
C GLU A 184 4.55 20.65 -2.40
N ILE A 185 3.82 20.15 -1.41
CA ILE A 185 2.95 18.96 -1.56
C ILE A 185 1.87 19.22 -2.61
N LYS A 186 1.18 20.36 -2.55
CA LYS A 186 0.11 20.71 -3.50
C LYS A 186 0.59 20.77 -4.95
N LYS A 187 1.82 21.19 -5.21
CA LYS A 187 2.39 21.22 -6.57
C LYS A 187 2.57 19.81 -7.16
N ARG A 188 2.79 18.81 -6.30
CA ARG A 188 3.08 17.43 -6.68
C ARG A 188 1.84 16.55 -6.72
N LEU A 189 0.76 16.98 -6.07
CA LEU A 189 -0.50 16.24 -6.14
C LEU A 189 -1.06 16.30 -7.55
N LYS A 190 -1.34 15.13 -8.11
CA LYS A 190 -2.13 15.01 -9.33
C LYS A 190 -3.57 15.43 -9.05
N ASP A 191 -4.26 15.86 -10.11
CA ASP A 191 -5.62 16.37 -10.03
C ASP A 191 -6.55 15.43 -9.26
N ASN A 192 -7.36 16.01 -8.37
CA ASN A 192 -8.12 15.30 -7.37
C ASN A 192 -9.55 15.81 -7.36
N GLU A 193 -10.36 15.32 -8.27
CA GLU A 193 -11.80 15.46 -8.12
C GLU A 193 -12.25 14.74 -6.84
N ALA A 194 -13.08 15.39 -6.04
CA ALA A 194 -13.62 14.77 -4.83
C ALA A 194 -14.40 13.50 -5.20
N ARG A 195 -13.99 12.35 -4.66
CA ARG A 195 -14.73 11.08 -4.81
C ARG A 195 -15.64 10.87 -3.61
N GLY A 196 -16.73 10.14 -3.85
CA GLY A 196 -17.64 9.73 -2.79
C GLY A 196 -16.97 8.77 -1.79
N GLU A 197 -17.66 8.53 -0.69
CA GLU A 197 -17.20 7.57 0.33
C GLU A 197 -17.15 6.14 -0.24
N ILE A 198 -16.09 5.41 0.08
CA ILE A 198 -15.90 4.02 -0.32
C ILE A 198 -16.77 3.13 0.59
N THR A 199 -17.73 2.43 0.01
CA THR A 199 -18.56 1.48 0.76
C THR A 199 -17.83 0.15 0.91
N ARG A 200 -17.44 -0.17 2.14
CA ARG A 200 -16.80 -1.43 2.55
C ARG A 200 -17.83 -2.40 3.12
N ILE A 201 -17.59 -3.70 2.96
CA ILE A 201 -18.47 -4.77 3.48
C ILE A 201 -17.58 -5.73 4.30
N TYR A 202 -17.81 -5.77 5.61
CA TYR A 202 -17.06 -6.61 6.56
C TYR A 202 -17.86 -7.81 7.01
#